data_d6be1dd03fecfc173ada8a3294751b9f
#
_entry.id   d6be1dd03fecfc173ada8a3294751b9f
#
_cell.length_a   1.000
_cell.length_b   1.000
_cell.length_c   1.000
_cell.angle_alpha   90.00
_cell.angle_beta   90.00
_cell.angle_gamma   90.00
#
_symmetry.space_group_name_H-M   'P 1'
#
loop_
_entity.id
_entity.type
_entity.pdbx_description
1 polymer ?
#
loop_
_entity_poly.entity_id
_entity_poly.type
_entity_poly.pdbx_seq_one_letter_code
_entity_poly.pdbx_strand_id
1 'polypeptide(L)'
;MCAKRMIGSSDGRSHQSYAKWDKYFPKLPLALDRAVRAAYFGGINYSWCKGINQGRISHYDIHNSYGAVMMWRPMPYGFPTETHQWPREDQHFIAHVRIKLRLRDGLMPWFQFKNGLDNVIEGWDHGTLVRETKEWHTVSLTSVDLDILDDWYIIDFDETFEPTFWIFRTKEGLLQPYLD
;
A
#
# COMPACT_ATOMS: atom_id res chain seq x y z
N MET A 1 9.09 11.35 1.39
CA MET A 1 9.66 12.73 1.37
C MET A 1 8.69 13.80 1.87
N CYS A 2 7.37 13.63 1.77
CA CYS A 2 6.38 14.62 2.23
C CYS A 2 6.35 14.86 3.74
N ALA A 3 6.37 13.84 4.58
CA ALA A 3 6.27 14.01 6.04
C ALA A 3 7.43 14.85 6.64
N LYS A 4 8.65 14.69 6.12
CA LYS A 4 9.80 15.52 6.57
C LYS A 4 9.68 17.02 6.21
N ARG A 5 8.93 17.36 5.15
CA ARG A 5 8.75 18.77 4.76
C ARG A 5 7.57 19.43 5.48
N MET A 6 6.58 18.68 5.92
CA MET A 6 5.42 19.22 6.67
C MET A 6 5.78 19.64 8.10
N ILE A 7 6.87 19.12 8.66
CA ILE A 7 7.25 19.30 10.07
C ILE A 7 8.41 20.29 10.24
N GLY A 8 8.94 20.83 9.16
CA GLY A 8 9.99 21.84 9.19
C GLY A 8 9.42 23.21 9.53
N SER A 9 9.42 23.60 10.80
CA SER A 9 9.20 24.99 11.14
C SER A 9 10.39 25.84 10.71
N SER A 10 10.13 27.04 10.23
CA SER A 10 11.07 28.00 9.67
C SER A 10 12.05 28.64 10.68
N ASP A 11 12.06 28.17 11.94
CA ASP A 11 12.72 28.85 13.06
C ASP A 11 13.93 28.12 13.63
N GLY A 12 14.67 27.38 12.83
CA GLY A 12 16.01 26.87 13.19
C GLY A 12 16.07 25.78 14.27
N ARG A 13 14.93 25.36 14.84
CA ARG A 13 14.87 24.28 15.84
C ARG A 13 14.78 22.88 15.22
N SER A 14 15.06 22.76 13.95
CA SER A 14 14.77 21.60 13.12
C SER A 14 15.58 20.34 13.49
N HIS A 15 16.79 20.46 14.01
CA HIS A 15 17.64 19.28 14.25
C HIS A 15 17.13 18.35 15.36
N GLN A 16 16.53 18.86 16.44
CA GLN A 16 16.01 18.02 17.52
C GLN A 16 14.69 17.31 17.18
N SER A 17 13.88 17.92 16.31
CA SER A 17 12.63 17.28 15.88
C SER A 17 12.90 16.13 14.88
N TYR A 18 13.92 16.27 14.01
CA TYR A 18 14.30 15.20 13.07
C TYR A 18 14.81 13.94 13.80
N ALA A 19 15.58 14.08 14.88
CA ALA A 19 16.06 12.94 15.65
C ALA A 19 14.93 12.10 16.27
N LYS A 20 13.81 12.73 16.68
CA LYS A 20 12.62 12.01 17.16
C LYS A 20 11.96 11.22 16.03
N TRP A 21 11.89 11.78 14.83
CA TRP A 21 11.28 11.15 13.68
C TRP A 21 12.11 10.00 13.13
N ASP A 22 13.42 10.14 13.09
CA ASP A 22 14.32 9.09 12.62
C ASP A 22 14.21 7.81 13.47
N LYS A 23 13.76 7.93 14.74
CA LYS A 23 13.45 6.80 15.59
C LYS A 23 12.20 6.02 15.11
N TYR A 24 11.20 6.72 14.63
CA TYR A 24 9.95 6.11 14.16
C TYR A 24 9.98 5.78 12.67
N PHE A 25 10.63 6.61 11.89
CA PHE A 25 10.76 6.45 10.44
C PHE A 25 12.24 6.48 10.02
N PRO A 26 12.98 5.42 10.35
CA PRO A 26 14.39 5.33 10.02
C PRO A 26 14.57 5.27 8.51
N LYS A 27 15.74 5.68 8.04
CA LYS A 27 16.13 5.51 6.64
C LYS A 27 16.35 4.02 6.38
N LEU A 28 15.46 3.42 5.59
CA LEU A 28 15.56 2.01 5.22
C LEU A 28 16.74 1.78 4.25
N PRO A 29 17.38 0.60 4.29
CA PRO A 29 18.29 0.14 3.24
C PRO A 29 17.59 0.16 1.88
N LEU A 30 18.35 0.40 0.81
CA LEU A 30 17.78 0.64 -0.52
C LEU A 30 16.89 -0.51 -1.00
N ALA A 31 17.30 -1.76 -0.78
CA ALA A 31 16.52 -2.93 -1.19
C ALA A 31 15.17 -2.99 -0.46
N LEU A 32 15.18 -2.79 0.86
CA LEU A 32 13.96 -2.76 1.68
C LEU A 32 13.07 -1.56 1.33
N ASP A 33 13.65 -0.37 1.11
CA ASP A 33 12.89 0.82 0.69
C ASP A 33 12.18 0.59 -0.65
N ARG A 34 12.82 -0.10 -1.60
CA ARG A 34 12.21 -0.49 -2.87
C ARG A 34 11.05 -1.46 -2.68
N ALA A 35 11.23 -2.50 -1.86
CA ALA A 35 10.20 -3.47 -1.57
C ALA A 35 8.98 -2.82 -0.89
N VAL A 36 9.20 -1.95 0.09
CA VAL A 36 8.14 -1.19 0.77
C VAL A 36 7.41 -0.28 -0.22
N ARG A 37 8.13 0.40 -1.11
CA ARG A 37 7.51 1.25 -2.16
C ARG A 37 6.76 0.44 -3.21
N ALA A 38 7.19 -0.76 -3.50
CA ALA A 38 6.48 -1.66 -4.43
C ALA A 38 5.10 -2.05 -3.90
N ALA A 39 4.89 -2.10 -2.58
CA ALA A 39 3.60 -2.34 -1.96
C ALA A 39 2.68 -1.10 -1.91
N TYR A 40 3.15 0.08 -2.30
CA TYR A 40 2.31 1.28 -2.29
C TYR A 40 1.36 1.30 -3.47
N PHE A 41 0.06 1.25 -3.24
CA PHE A 41 -0.99 1.43 -4.24
C PHE A 41 -1.59 2.84 -4.15
N GLY A 42 -1.67 3.55 -5.27
CA GLY A 42 -2.37 4.83 -5.37
C GLY A 42 -3.89 4.63 -5.45
N GLY A 43 -4.62 5.73 -5.44
CA GLY A 43 -6.06 5.70 -5.67
C GLY A 43 -6.42 5.13 -7.04
N ILE A 44 -7.53 4.40 -7.12
CA ILE A 44 -8.07 3.89 -8.36
C ILE A 44 -8.78 5.03 -9.08
N ASN A 45 -8.33 5.35 -10.30
CA ASN A 45 -9.03 6.24 -11.20
C ASN A 45 -9.72 5.40 -12.28
N TYR A 46 -11.04 5.40 -12.26
CA TYR A 46 -11.84 4.65 -13.21
C TYR A 46 -13.01 5.47 -13.73
N SER A 47 -13.27 5.41 -15.03
CA SER A 47 -14.45 6.00 -15.66
C SER A 47 -15.37 4.90 -16.19
N TRP A 48 -16.59 4.86 -15.69
CA TRP A 48 -17.64 3.93 -16.15
C TRP A 48 -18.19 4.31 -17.52
N CYS A 49 -18.21 5.61 -17.82
CA CYS A 49 -18.74 6.15 -19.06
C CYS A 49 -17.62 6.79 -19.85
N LYS A 50 -17.37 6.25 -21.04
CA LYS A 50 -16.45 6.87 -22.01
C LYS A 50 -17.26 7.84 -22.88
N GLY A 51 -16.74 9.05 -23.06
CA GLY A 51 -17.33 10.06 -23.93
C GLY A 51 -17.90 11.27 -23.18
N ILE A 52 -18.72 12.07 -23.86
CA ILE A 52 -19.34 13.26 -23.31
C ILE A 52 -20.59 12.86 -22.53
N ASN A 53 -20.58 13.04 -21.23
CA ASN A 53 -21.76 12.84 -20.38
C ASN A 53 -22.65 14.09 -20.46
N GLN A 54 -23.90 13.91 -20.88
CA GLN A 54 -24.92 14.97 -20.82
C GLN A 54 -25.72 14.82 -19.53
N GLY A 55 -25.77 15.86 -18.72
CA GLY A 55 -26.53 15.88 -17.48
C GLY A 55 -25.76 16.46 -16.29
N ARG A 56 -26.38 16.39 -15.13
CA ARG A 56 -25.79 16.88 -13.89
C ARG A 56 -24.75 15.88 -13.38
N ILE A 57 -23.52 16.34 -13.20
CA ILE A 57 -22.44 15.58 -12.60
C ILE A 57 -22.22 16.12 -11.19
N SER A 58 -22.25 15.24 -10.19
CA SER A 58 -21.90 15.57 -8.81
C SER A 58 -20.51 15.03 -8.48
N HIS A 59 -19.67 15.88 -7.92
CA HIS A 59 -18.35 15.53 -7.41
C HIS A 59 -18.39 15.42 -5.89
N TYR A 60 -17.90 14.32 -5.34
CA TYR A 60 -17.81 14.08 -3.90
C TYR A 60 -16.36 13.80 -3.54
N ASP A 61 -15.90 14.40 -2.46
CA ASP A 61 -14.59 14.15 -1.87
C ASP A 61 -14.71 14.02 -0.36
N ILE A 62 -13.87 13.16 0.23
CA ILE A 62 -13.81 12.98 1.68
C ILE A 62 -12.77 13.95 2.22
N HIS A 63 -13.25 15.00 2.92
CA HIS A 63 -12.36 15.99 3.50
C HIS A 63 -11.38 15.36 4.50
N ASN A 64 -10.08 15.61 4.28
CA ASN A 64 -8.99 15.17 5.15
C ASN A 64 -8.97 13.65 5.47
N SER A 65 -9.33 12.80 4.51
CA SER A 65 -9.41 11.35 4.71
C SER A 65 -8.10 10.72 5.20
N TYR A 66 -6.97 11.14 4.64
CA TYR A 66 -5.64 10.66 5.05
C TYR A 66 -5.31 11.06 6.49
N GLY A 67 -5.59 12.31 6.87
CA GLY A 67 -5.38 12.80 8.23
C GLY A 67 -6.21 12.01 9.23
N ALA A 68 -7.48 11.76 8.95
CA ALA A 68 -8.36 10.98 9.81
C ALA A 68 -7.85 9.54 10.02
N VAL A 69 -7.45 8.86 8.93
CA VAL A 69 -6.89 7.50 9.03
C VAL A 69 -5.59 7.49 9.85
N MET A 70 -4.70 8.46 9.63
CA MET A 70 -3.44 8.57 10.36
C MET A 70 -3.62 8.84 11.86
N MET A 71 -4.71 9.47 12.25
CA MET A 71 -5.04 9.73 13.66
C MET A 71 -5.60 8.50 14.38
N TRP A 72 -6.48 7.75 13.71
CA TRP A 72 -7.29 6.72 14.37
C TRP A 72 -6.84 5.29 14.11
N ARG A 73 -5.97 5.07 13.13
CA ARG A 73 -5.52 3.72 12.82
C ARG A 73 -4.09 3.48 13.31
N PRO A 74 -3.77 2.23 13.67
CA PRO A 74 -2.40 1.86 13.98
C PRO A 74 -1.49 2.15 12.77
N MET A 75 -0.44 2.93 13.01
CA MET A 75 0.53 3.27 11.96
C MET A 75 1.80 2.45 12.13
N PRO A 76 2.32 1.86 11.05
CA PRO A 76 3.57 1.12 11.07
C PRO A 76 4.75 2.05 11.35
N TYR A 77 5.73 1.59 12.14
CA TYR A 77 6.91 2.36 12.46
C TYR A 77 8.16 1.49 12.68
N GLY A 78 9.32 2.13 12.59
CA GLY A 78 10.62 1.51 12.84
C GLY A 78 11.10 0.61 11.71
N PHE A 79 12.10 -0.21 12.00
CA PHE A 79 12.57 -1.24 11.08
C PHE A 79 11.65 -2.45 11.18
N PRO A 80 11.23 -3.02 10.05
CA PRO A 80 10.49 -4.29 10.05
C PRO A 80 11.41 -5.46 10.38
N THR A 81 10.79 -6.54 10.83
CA THR A 81 11.43 -7.86 10.95
C THR A 81 11.11 -8.67 9.71
N GLU A 82 12.13 -9.19 9.05
CA GLU A 82 12.00 -10.06 7.89
C GLU A 82 11.78 -11.52 8.31
N THR A 83 10.88 -12.21 7.62
CA THR A 83 10.58 -13.63 7.82
C THR A 83 10.07 -14.25 6.52
N HIS A 84 10.21 -15.58 6.39
CA HIS A 84 9.62 -16.38 5.31
C HIS A 84 8.38 -17.16 5.77
N GLN A 85 8.03 -17.07 7.05
CA GLN A 85 6.83 -17.68 7.60
C GLN A 85 5.66 -16.71 7.53
N TRP A 86 4.48 -17.23 7.25
CA TRP A 86 3.25 -16.44 7.25
C TRP A 86 3.06 -15.73 8.59
N PRO A 87 2.88 -14.38 8.55
CA PRO A 87 2.59 -13.62 9.77
C PRO A 87 1.24 -14.01 10.36
N ARG A 88 1.06 -13.68 11.65
CA ARG A 88 -0.24 -13.85 12.31
C ARG A 88 -1.23 -12.78 11.82
N GLU A 89 -2.52 -13.07 11.95
CA GLU A 89 -3.62 -12.18 11.53
C GLU A 89 -3.58 -10.79 12.22
N ASP A 90 -3.04 -10.71 13.44
CA ASP A 90 -2.93 -9.46 14.19
C ASP A 90 -1.72 -8.58 13.79
N GLN A 91 -0.90 -9.04 12.87
CA GLN A 91 0.33 -8.36 12.47
C GLN A 91 0.16 -7.55 11.18
N HIS A 92 0.72 -6.34 11.16
CA HIS A 92 0.82 -5.54 9.95
C HIS A 92 2.15 -5.80 9.25
N PHE A 93 2.08 -6.16 7.99
CA PHE A 93 3.24 -6.56 7.22
C PHE A 93 3.13 -6.13 5.75
N ILE A 94 4.25 -6.20 5.06
CA ILE A 94 4.33 -6.20 3.61
C ILE A 94 4.75 -7.60 3.19
N ALA A 95 3.98 -8.20 2.28
CA ALA A 95 4.25 -9.49 1.68
C ALA A 95 4.84 -9.32 0.29
N HIS A 96 5.92 -10.00 -0.01
CA HIS A 96 6.43 -10.22 -1.35
C HIS A 96 6.12 -11.66 -1.72
N VAL A 97 5.12 -11.84 -2.59
CA VAL A 97 4.50 -13.12 -2.88
C VAL A 97 4.30 -13.29 -4.39
N ARG A 98 4.11 -14.53 -4.81
CA ARG A 98 3.80 -14.86 -6.20
C ARG A 98 2.41 -15.46 -6.25
N ILE A 99 1.50 -14.80 -6.98
CA ILE A 99 0.07 -15.09 -6.94
C ILE A 99 -0.55 -15.20 -8.34
N LYS A 100 -1.70 -15.90 -8.38
CA LYS A 100 -2.72 -15.79 -9.42
C LYS A 100 -4.01 -15.30 -8.78
N LEU A 101 -4.77 -14.54 -9.54
CA LEU A 101 -6.02 -13.93 -9.09
C LEU A 101 -7.15 -14.30 -10.02
N ARG A 102 -8.32 -14.60 -9.43
CA ARG A 102 -9.57 -14.72 -10.15
C ARG A 102 -10.67 -14.00 -9.39
N LEU A 103 -11.29 -13.01 -10.02
CA LEU A 103 -12.39 -12.24 -9.43
C LEU A 103 -13.56 -13.17 -9.09
N ARG A 104 -14.14 -13.01 -7.90
CA ARG A 104 -15.35 -13.72 -7.49
C ARG A 104 -16.55 -13.25 -8.31
N ASP A 105 -17.49 -14.15 -8.59
CA ASP A 105 -18.66 -13.85 -9.39
C ASP A 105 -19.51 -12.72 -8.79
N GLY A 106 -20.03 -11.86 -9.66
CA GLY A 106 -20.89 -10.75 -9.27
C GLY A 106 -20.15 -9.53 -8.69
N LEU A 107 -18.86 -9.61 -8.47
CA LEU A 107 -18.06 -8.50 -7.97
C LEU A 107 -17.41 -7.70 -9.10
N MET A 108 -17.05 -6.46 -8.76
CA MET A 108 -16.35 -5.58 -9.68
C MET A 108 -14.84 -5.64 -9.43
N PRO A 109 -14.02 -5.72 -10.48
CA PRO A 109 -12.59 -5.68 -10.33
C PRO A 109 -12.15 -4.30 -9.82
N TRP A 110 -11.21 -4.30 -8.89
CA TRP A 110 -10.59 -3.07 -8.40
C TRP A 110 -9.06 -3.13 -8.43
N PHE A 111 -8.49 -4.34 -8.43
CA PHE A 111 -7.05 -4.51 -8.38
C PHE A 111 -6.41 -4.22 -9.74
N GLN A 112 -5.28 -3.55 -9.71
CA GLN A 112 -4.44 -3.25 -10.86
C GLN A 112 -3.01 -3.63 -10.53
N PHE A 113 -2.31 -4.31 -11.46
CA PHE A 113 -0.87 -4.43 -11.33
C PHE A 113 -0.21 -3.08 -11.58
N LYS A 114 0.73 -2.73 -10.73
CA LYS A 114 1.51 -1.51 -10.89
C LYS A 114 2.70 -1.72 -11.80
N ASN A 115 3.00 -0.66 -12.54
CA ASN A 115 4.36 -0.38 -12.97
C ASN A 115 5.17 0.05 -11.76
N GLY A 116 5.66 -0.88 -11.00
CA GLY A 116 6.70 -0.62 -10.01
C GLY A 116 8.07 -0.77 -10.65
N LEU A 117 9.07 -0.18 -10.04
CA LEU A 117 10.47 -0.22 -10.46
C LEU A 117 11.03 -1.64 -10.73
N ASP A 118 10.32 -2.69 -10.32
CA ASP A 118 10.71 -4.08 -10.45
C ASP A 118 9.56 -5.01 -10.93
N ASN A 119 8.35 -4.50 -11.20
CA ASN A 119 7.18 -5.28 -11.61
C ASN A 119 6.72 -4.88 -13.02
N VAL A 120 7.63 -4.87 -13.97
CA VAL A 120 7.25 -4.78 -15.40
C VAL A 120 6.70 -6.14 -15.79
N ILE A 121 5.39 -6.28 -15.75
CA ILE A 121 4.73 -7.43 -16.36
C ILE A 121 4.66 -7.13 -17.85
N GLU A 122 5.55 -7.76 -18.59
CA GLU A 122 5.61 -7.64 -20.04
C GLU A 122 4.25 -8.02 -20.65
N GLY A 123 3.66 -7.12 -21.46
CA GLY A 123 2.39 -7.35 -22.14
C GLY A 123 1.13 -7.04 -21.33
N TRP A 124 1.24 -6.51 -20.10
CA TRP A 124 0.07 -6.05 -19.33
C TRP A 124 -0.24 -4.59 -19.63
N ASP A 125 -1.49 -4.31 -20.00
CA ASP A 125 -1.96 -2.95 -20.23
C ASP A 125 -2.13 -2.22 -18.89
N HIS A 126 -1.30 -1.20 -18.68
CA HIS A 126 -1.24 -0.41 -17.47
C HIS A 126 -2.58 0.28 -17.21
N GLY A 127 -3.12 0.08 -16.02
CA GLY A 127 -4.43 0.61 -15.63
C GLY A 127 -5.60 -0.31 -15.92
N THR A 128 -5.38 -1.49 -16.49
CA THR A 128 -6.44 -2.48 -16.64
C THR A 128 -6.76 -3.14 -15.30
N LEU A 129 -8.05 -3.15 -14.96
CA LEU A 129 -8.55 -3.84 -13.77
C LEU A 129 -8.46 -5.35 -13.98
N VAL A 130 -7.83 -6.03 -13.02
CA VAL A 130 -7.62 -7.49 -13.07
C VAL A 130 -8.92 -8.22 -12.82
N ARG A 131 -9.35 -9.06 -13.77
CA ARG A 131 -10.44 -10.03 -13.56
C ARG A 131 -9.90 -11.41 -13.29
N GLU A 132 -8.90 -11.82 -14.04
CA GLU A 132 -8.25 -13.11 -13.93
C GLU A 132 -6.81 -13.00 -14.45
N THR A 133 -5.88 -13.70 -13.80
CA THR A 133 -4.51 -13.85 -14.28
C THR A 133 -4.31 -15.27 -14.75
N LYS A 134 -3.70 -15.43 -15.93
CA LYS A 134 -3.32 -16.77 -16.46
C LYS A 134 -1.95 -17.20 -15.94
N GLU A 135 -1.07 -16.24 -15.77
CA GLU A 135 0.31 -16.45 -15.35
C GLU A 135 0.49 -16.08 -13.87
N TRP A 136 1.57 -16.59 -13.30
CA TRP A 136 2.01 -16.22 -11.96
C TRP A 136 2.63 -14.82 -11.97
N HIS A 137 2.23 -13.98 -11.03
CA HIS A 137 2.73 -12.62 -10.89
C HIS A 137 3.35 -12.41 -9.50
N THR A 138 4.59 -11.93 -9.49
CA THR A 138 5.25 -11.53 -8.25
C THR A 138 4.82 -10.11 -7.89
N VAL A 139 4.30 -9.94 -6.68
CA VAL A 139 3.75 -8.68 -6.18
C VAL A 139 4.19 -8.40 -4.76
N SER A 140 4.23 -7.12 -4.40
CA SER A 140 4.36 -6.70 -3.01
C SER A 140 3.04 -6.07 -2.57
N LEU A 141 2.46 -6.59 -1.48
CA LEU A 141 1.15 -6.21 -0.96
C LEU A 141 1.25 -5.92 0.53
N THR A 142 0.48 -4.97 1.02
CA THR A 142 0.30 -4.82 2.46
C THR A 142 -0.66 -5.89 3.00
N SER A 143 -0.63 -6.15 4.31
CA SER A 143 -1.61 -7.05 4.94
C SER A 143 -3.06 -6.61 4.66
N VAL A 144 -3.31 -5.30 4.64
CA VAL A 144 -4.64 -4.75 4.33
C VAL A 144 -5.04 -5.03 2.87
N ASP A 145 -4.09 -4.92 1.92
CA ASP A 145 -4.38 -5.25 0.52
C ASP A 145 -4.71 -6.73 0.34
N LEU A 146 -4.02 -7.62 1.09
CA LEU A 146 -4.28 -9.05 1.07
C LEU A 146 -5.67 -9.37 1.61
N ASP A 147 -6.07 -8.76 2.74
CA ASP A 147 -7.40 -8.93 3.33
C ASP A 147 -8.50 -8.52 2.33
N ILE A 148 -8.34 -7.33 1.71
CA ILE A 148 -9.30 -6.84 0.71
C ILE A 148 -9.29 -7.73 -0.55
N LEU A 149 -8.13 -8.22 -0.97
CA LEU A 149 -8.04 -9.12 -2.12
C LEU A 149 -8.74 -10.44 -1.83
N ASP A 150 -8.60 -11.02 -0.64
CA ASP A 150 -9.26 -12.26 -0.26
C ASP A 150 -10.78 -12.15 -0.25
N ASP A 151 -11.32 -11.00 0.14
CA ASP A 151 -12.77 -10.75 0.07
C ASP A 151 -13.30 -10.72 -1.38
N TRP A 152 -12.51 -10.24 -2.34
CA TRP A 152 -12.95 -9.97 -3.71
C TRP A 152 -12.48 -11.00 -4.72
N TYR A 153 -11.35 -11.66 -4.46
CA TYR A 153 -10.71 -12.57 -5.40
C TYR A 153 -10.51 -13.94 -4.76
N ILE A 154 -10.41 -14.94 -5.60
CA ILE A 154 -9.79 -16.20 -5.26
C ILE A 154 -8.31 -16.01 -5.55
N ILE A 155 -7.48 -16.23 -4.53
CA ILE A 155 -6.03 -16.04 -4.59
C ILE A 155 -5.37 -17.41 -4.54
N ASP A 156 -4.61 -17.74 -5.57
CA ASP A 156 -3.71 -18.89 -5.54
C ASP A 156 -2.29 -18.39 -5.26
N PHE A 157 -1.60 -19.00 -4.31
CA PHE A 157 -0.20 -18.73 -4.00
C PHE A 157 0.69 -19.79 -4.63
N ASP A 158 1.80 -19.35 -5.24
CA ASP A 158 2.78 -20.26 -5.82
C ASP A 158 3.61 -20.91 -4.70
N GLU A 159 3.36 -22.18 -4.41
CA GLU A 159 4.06 -22.95 -3.38
C GLU A 159 5.56 -23.16 -3.69
N THR A 160 5.98 -22.97 -4.94
CA THR A 160 7.38 -23.07 -5.34
C THR A 160 8.17 -21.78 -5.14
N PHE A 161 7.47 -20.67 -4.86
CA PHE A 161 8.05 -19.37 -4.59
C PHE A 161 8.20 -19.17 -3.07
N GLU A 162 9.39 -18.89 -2.60
CA GLU A 162 9.63 -18.56 -1.19
C GLU A 162 9.16 -17.14 -0.89
N PRO A 163 8.07 -16.96 -0.12
CA PRO A 163 7.55 -15.65 0.19
C PRO A 163 8.47 -14.92 1.17
N THR A 164 8.48 -13.60 1.09
CA THR A 164 9.17 -12.75 2.06
C THR A 164 8.18 -11.79 2.69
N PHE A 165 8.20 -11.72 4.00
CA PHE A 165 7.34 -10.82 4.77
C PHE A 165 8.18 -9.87 5.61
N TRP A 166 7.82 -8.59 5.61
CA TRP A 166 8.40 -7.57 6.48
C TRP A 166 7.34 -7.12 7.47
N ILE A 167 7.46 -7.57 8.72
CA ILE A 167 6.51 -7.31 9.80
C ILE A 167 6.90 -6.02 10.51
N PHE A 168 5.96 -5.07 10.59
CA PHE A 168 6.15 -3.79 11.24
C PHE A 168 5.52 -3.78 12.64
N ARG A 169 6.17 -3.07 13.56
CA ARG A 169 5.51 -2.63 14.79
C ARG A 169 4.52 -1.53 14.44
N THR A 170 3.41 -1.49 15.16
CA THR A 170 2.38 -0.47 14.96
C THR A 170 2.14 0.32 16.23
N LYS A 171 1.67 1.55 16.08
CA LYS A 171 1.29 2.43 17.17
C LYS A 171 0.09 3.27 16.76
N GLU A 172 -0.93 3.29 17.61
CA GLU A 172 -2.06 4.21 17.48
C GLU A 172 -1.66 5.63 17.87
N GLY A 173 -2.30 6.62 17.23
CA GLY A 173 -2.07 8.03 17.51
C GLY A 173 -0.63 8.50 17.27
N LEU A 174 0.17 7.74 16.52
CA LEU A 174 1.57 8.09 16.28
C LEU A 174 1.74 9.47 15.64
N LEU A 175 0.83 9.86 14.77
CA LEU A 175 0.86 11.12 14.03
C LEU A 175 -0.07 12.19 14.61
N GLN A 176 -0.86 11.88 15.64
CA GLN A 176 -1.78 12.82 16.27
C GLN A 176 -1.15 14.16 16.65
N PRO A 177 0.03 14.23 17.30
CA PRO A 177 0.65 15.51 17.69
C PRO A 177 1.02 16.43 16.52
N TYR A 178 0.80 16.03 15.29
CA TYR A 178 1.18 16.77 14.08
C TYR A 178 -0.01 17.09 13.19
N LEU A 179 -1.19 16.61 13.59
CA LEU A 179 -2.45 16.79 12.86
C LEU A 179 -3.41 17.73 13.62
N ASP A 180 -3.11 17.97 14.90
CA ASP A 180 -3.74 18.99 15.75
C ASP A 180 -3.09 20.37 15.48
#